data_a624133aa1c485fbf305ca50b9d46e4e
#
_entry.id   a624133aa1c485fbf305ca50b9d46e4e
#
_cell.length_a   1.000
_cell.length_b   1.000
_cell.length_c   1.000
_cell.angle_alpha   90.00
_cell.angle_beta   90.00
_cell.angle_gamma   90.00
#
_symmetry.space_group_name_H-M   'P 1'
#
loop_
_entity.id
_entity.type
_entity.pdbx_description
1 polymer ?
#
loop_
_entity_poly.entity_id
_entity_poly.type
_entity_poly.pdbx_seq_one_letter_code
_entity_poly.pdbx_strand_id
1 'polypeptide(L)'
;MHERKGFWDKNAGRYDRFMRKDQAAYEKMYELIRPVVKAKTVLEVATGTGLIAKSIVDAAVHIEATDASAQMILEAKRDNQSAKLHFSVQDMFRLPYAQKSFEVVIASNALHIVPHPEKALQEIRRVLKDDGVLIAPTFTHAGNSVSGKAKAFFMSMAGFPLHSRWTSEEYLRFLRQNGWAVQKSAVLKASFPLTYAECTKSEGPDVVL
;
A
#
# COMPACT_ATOMS: atom_id res chain seq x y z
N MET A 1 -4.51 8.31 -17.23
CA MET A 1 -5.17 8.08 -15.94
C MET A 1 -6.54 7.37 -16.07
N HIS A 2 -7.35 7.65 -17.09
CA HIS A 2 -8.69 7.04 -17.29
C HIS A 2 -8.69 5.52 -17.55
N GLU A 3 -7.77 4.99 -18.36
CA GLU A 3 -7.73 3.56 -18.72
C GLU A 3 -7.47 2.62 -17.52
N ARG A 4 -6.74 3.07 -16.50
CA ARG A 4 -6.39 2.26 -15.33
C ARG A 4 -7.51 2.15 -14.31
N LYS A 5 -8.29 3.22 -14.13
CA LYS A 5 -9.51 3.18 -13.33
C LYS A 5 -10.43 2.05 -13.79
N GLY A 6 -10.58 1.91 -15.12
CA GLY A 6 -11.39 0.85 -15.74
C GLY A 6 -10.93 -0.57 -15.45
N PHE A 7 -9.61 -0.83 -15.25
CA PHE A 7 -9.12 -2.15 -14.90
C PHE A 7 -9.53 -2.54 -13.47
N TRP A 8 -9.31 -1.66 -12.51
CA TRP A 8 -9.64 -1.90 -11.10
C TRP A 8 -11.15 -1.98 -10.89
N ASP A 9 -11.91 -1.11 -11.53
CA ASP A 9 -13.38 -1.13 -11.48
C ASP A 9 -13.95 -2.47 -11.98
N LYS A 10 -13.39 -3.03 -13.08
CA LYS A 10 -13.83 -4.32 -13.65
C LYS A 10 -13.46 -5.54 -12.80
N ASN A 11 -12.42 -5.44 -11.98
CA ASN A 11 -11.87 -6.57 -11.23
C ASN A 11 -12.18 -6.53 -9.72
N ALA A 12 -12.82 -5.49 -9.21
CA ALA A 12 -13.08 -5.29 -7.79
C ALA A 12 -13.75 -6.52 -7.13
N GLY A 13 -14.82 -7.03 -7.70
CA GLY A 13 -15.55 -8.19 -7.16
C GLY A 13 -14.80 -9.54 -7.21
N ARG A 14 -13.63 -9.60 -7.88
CA ARG A 14 -12.79 -10.80 -7.96
C ARG A 14 -11.49 -10.66 -7.17
N TYR A 15 -11.17 -9.46 -6.74
CA TYR A 15 -9.89 -9.12 -6.13
C TYR A 15 -9.63 -9.95 -4.86
N ASP A 16 -10.57 -10.04 -3.95
CA ASP A 16 -10.42 -10.78 -2.69
C ASP A 16 -10.18 -12.28 -2.93
N ARG A 17 -10.88 -12.87 -3.91
CA ARG A 17 -10.67 -14.28 -4.29
C ARG A 17 -9.26 -14.51 -4.78
N PHE A 18 -8.71 -13.54 -5.50
CA PHE A 18 -7.37 -13.59 -6.01
C PHE A 18 -6.34 -13.50 -4.87
N MET A 19 -6.55 -12.60 -3.91
CA MET A 19 -5.65 -12.39 -2.77
C MET A 19 -5.66 -13.55 -1.75
N ARG A 20 -6.71 -14.38 -1.72
CA ARG A 20 -6.77 -15.56 -0.83
C ARG A 20 -5.62 -16.56 -1.01
N LYS A 21 -4.98 -16.59 -2.18
CA LYS A 21 -3.82 -17.47 -2.43
C LYS A 21 -2.62 -17.11 -1.56
N ASP A 22 -2.54 -15.87 -1.13
CA ASP A 22 -1.45 -15.32 -0.33
C ASP A 22 -1.89 -15.00 1.11
N GLN A 23 -3.01 -15.58 1.57
CA GLN A 23 -3.60 -15.32 2.88
C GLN A 23 -2.58 -15.43 4.02
N ALA A 24 -1.75 -16.47 4.03
CA ALA A 24 -0.74 -16.65 5.08
C ALA A 24 0.30 -15.51 5.12
N ALA A 25 0.67 -14.95 3.95
CA ALA A 25 1.55 -13.79 3.89
C ALA A 25 0.85 -12.52 4.40
N TYR A 26 -0.43 -12.36 4.08
CA TYR A 26 -1.24 -11.24 4.56
C TYR A 26 -1.47 -11.30 6.08
N GLU A 27 -1.73 -12.47 6.64
CA GLU A 27 -1.85 -12.66 8.09
C GLU A 27 -0.56 -12.24 8.81
N LYS A 28 0.60 -12.69 8.30
CA LYS A 28 1.91 -12.24 8.80
C LYS A 28 2.10 -10.74 8.67
N MET A 29 1.67 -10.15 7.57
CA MET A 29 1.73 -8.71 7.37
C MET A 29 0.83 -7.97 8.37
N TYR A 30 -0.38 -8.47 8.66
CA TYR A 30 -1.27 -7.88 9.68
C TYR A 30 -0.64 -7.95 11.07
N GLU A 31 0.03 -9.06 11.44
CA GLU A 31 0.77 -9.20 12.69
C GLU A 31 1.86 -8.12 12.83
N LEU A 32 2.54 -7.77 11.73
CA LEU A 32 3.56 -6.72 11.70
C LEU A 32 2.94 -5.32 11.80
N ILE A 33 1.80 -5.07 11.14
CA ILE A 33 1.12 -3.76 11.08
C ILE A 33 0.45 -3.42 12.41
N ARG A 34 -0.24 -4.37 13.05
CA ARG A 34 -1.07 -4.12 14.25
C ARG A 34 -0.37 -3.38 15.38
N PRO A 35 0.88 -3.72 15.78
CA PRO A 35 1.59 -2.95 16.82
C PRO A 35 1.85 -1.50 16.42
N VAL A 36 2.11 -1.24 15.13
CA VAL A 36 2.43 0.10 14.61
C VAL A 36 1.21 1.01 14.61
N VAL A 37 0.04 0.47 14.27
CA VAL A 37 -1.22 1.24 14.19
C VAL A 37 -1.97 1.33 15.52
N LYS A 38 -1.49 0.65 16.57
CA LYS A 38 -2.16 0.59 17.86
C LYS A 38 -2.32 1.98 18.45
N ALA A 39 -3.59 2.34 18.72
CA ALA A 39 -3.99 3.64 19.25
C ALA A 39 -3.54 4.84 18.40
N LYS A 40 -3.50 4.67 17.08
CA LYS A 40 -3.08 5.69 16.11
C LYS A 40 -4.20 6.07 15.14
N THR A 41 -4.09 7.27 14.57
CA THR A 41 -4.84 7.70 13.39
C THR A 41 -4.12 7.24 12.12
N VAL A 42 -4.81 6.51 11.27
CA VAL A 42 -4.24 5.82 10.11
C VAL A 42 -4.89 6.30 8.83
N LEU A 43 -4.09 6.49 7.80
CA LEU A 43 -4.53 6.60 6.42
C LEU A 43 -4.05 5.37 5.63
N GLU A 44 -4.94 4.68 4.94
CA GLU A 44 -4.58 3.70 3.94
C GLU A 44 -4.87 4.25 2.55
N VAL A 45 -3.85 4.37 1.69
CA VAL A 45 -3.99 4.78 0.29
C VAL A 45 -3.97 3.56 -0.62
N ALA A 46 -4.75 3.59 -1.70
CA ALA A 46 -4.99 2.46 -2.61
C ALA A 46 -5.45 1.20 -1.85
N THR A 47 -6.43 1.37 -0.96
CA THR A 47 -6.93 0.32 -0.05
C THR A 47 -7.59 -0.86 -0.78
N GLY A 48 -7.98 -0.69 -2.06
CA GLY A 48 -8.73 -1.67 -2.82
C GLY A 48 -10.07 -1.99 -2.13
N THR A 49 -10.33 -3.26 -1.87
CA THR A 49 -11.52 -3.76 -1.17
C THR A 49 -11.43 -3.64 0.36
N GLY A 50 -10.38 -3.01 0.87
CA GLY A 50 -10.21 -2.75 2.31
C GLY A 50 -9.70 -3.93 3.12
N LEU A 51 -9.02 -4.90 2.51
CA LEU A 51 -8.55 -6.12 3.20
C LEU A 51 -7.68 -5.81 4.42
N ILE A 52 -6.72 -4.87 4.29
CA ILE A 52 -5.83 -4.51 5.38
C ILE A 52 -6.59 -3.66 6.41
N ALA A 53 -7.25 -2.58 5.98
CA ALA A 53 -7.99 -1.69 6.87
C ALA A 53 -8.97 -2.46 7.76
N LYS A 54 -9.77 -3.36 7.18
CA LYS A 54 -10.72 -4.21 7.92
C LYS A 54 -10.04 -5.13 8.93
N SER A 55 -8.84 -5.63 8.59
CA SER A 55 -8.12 -6.58 9.45
C SER A 55 -7.40 -5.94 10.63
N ILE A 56 -7.20 -4.61 10.62
CA ILE A 56 -6.43 -3.90 11.65
C ILE A 56 -7.24 -2.82 12.39
N VAL A 57 -8.49 -2.59 12.00
CA VAL A 57 -9.31 -1.48 12.49
C VAL A 57 -9.54 -1.51 14.01
N ASP A 58 -9.60 -2.68 14.60
CA ASP A 58 -9.77 -2.86 16.04
C ASP A 58 -8.59 -2.30 16.84
N ALA A 59 -7.37 -2.32 16.28
CA ALA A 59 -6.17 -1.79 16.90
C ALA A 59 -6.05 -0.26 16.79
N ALA A 60 -6.59 0.34 15.73
CA ALA A 60 -6.48 1.76 15.45
C ALA A 60 -7.50 2.60 16.23
N VAL A 61 -7.25 3.91 16.38
CA VAL A 61 -8.24 4.90 16.82
C VAL A 61 -9.24 5.16 15.71
N HIS A 62 -8.73 5.43 14.52
CA HIS A 62 -9.50 5.73 13.33
C HIS A 62 -8.69 5.39 12.07
N ILE A 63 -9.35 4.90 11.04
CA ILE A 63 -8.76 4.64 9.73
C ILE A 63 -9.55 5.35 8.63
N GLU A 64 -8.88 6.23 7.89
CA GLU A 64 -9.30 6.69 6.57
C GLU A 64 -8.71 5.75 5.54
N ALA A 65 -9.55 5.06 4.77
CA ALA A 65 -9.12 4.11 3.74
C ALA A 65 -9.59 4.59 2.36
N THR A 66 -8.65 4.84 1.47
CA THR A 66 -8.91 5.53 0.21
C THR A 66 -8.47 4.72 -1.00
N ASP A 67 -9.22 4.81 -2.08
CA ASP A 67 -8.86 4.25 -3.38
C ASP A 67 -9.35 5.16 -4.51
N ALA A 68 -8.65 5.17 -5.64
CA ALA A 68 -9.06 5.94 -6.81
C ALA A 68 -10.24 5.29 -7.56
N SER A 69 -10.48 3.99 -7.37
CA SER A 69 -11.58 3.23 -7.96
C SER A 69 -12.83 3.33 -7.10
N ALA A 70 -13.90 3.89 -7.66
CA ALA A 70 -15.20 3.95 -6.98
C ALA A 70 -15.76 2.54 -6.74
N GLN A 71 -15.49 1.59 -7.64
CA GLN A 71 -15.97 0.22 -7.51
C GLN A 71 -15.23 -0.53 -6.39
N MET A 72 -13.92 -0.30 -6.21
CA MET A 72 -13.17 -0.84 -5.07
C MET A 72 -13.74 -0.33 -3.74
N ILE A 73 -14.03 0.98 -3.65
CA ILE A 73 -14.64 1.57 -2.46
C ILE A 73 -16.06 1.04 -2.21
N LEU A 74 -16.83 0.77 -3.26
CA LEU A 74 -18.15 0.15 -3.12
C LEU A 74 -18.03 -1.25 -2.50
N GLU A 75 -17.11 -2.09 -2.99
CA GLU A 75 -16.85 -3.41 -2.42
C GLU A 75 -16.29 -3.31 -0.98
N ALA A 76 -15.40 -2.35 -0.73
CA ALA A 76 -14.84 -2.12 0.61
C ALA A 76 -15.93 -1.79 1.64
N LYS A 77 -16.92 -1.00 1.27
CA LYS A 77 -18.04 -0.61 2.16
C LYS A 77 -19.03 -1.74 2.44
N ARG A 78 -19.14 -2.75 1.56
CA ARG A 78 -20.21 -3.75 1.59
C ARG A 78 -20.35 -4.44 2.95
N ASP A 79 -19.24 -4.82 3.58
CA ASP A 79 -19.24 -5.58 4.84
C ASP A 79 -18.61 -4.79 6.01
N ASN A 80 -18.44 -3.47 5.85
CA ASN A 80 -17.89 -2.65 6.92
C ASN A 80 -18.97 -2.29 7.94
N GLN A 81 -18.76 -2.71 9.19
CA GLN A 81 -19.62 -2.37 10.33
C GLN A 81 -18.91 -1.50 11.38
N SER A 82 -17.63 -1.17 11.16
CA SER A 82 -16.85 -0.40 12.11
C SER A 82 -17.04 1.09 11.92
N ALA A 83 -17.48 1.80 12.96
CA ALA A 83 -17.55 3.26 12.97
C ALA A 83 -16.15 3.92 12.94
N LYS A 84 -15.07 3.17 13.21
CA LYS A 84 -13.69 3.66 13.18
C LYS A 84 -13.08 3.63 11.77
N LEU A 85 -13.75 3.00 10.80
CA LEU A 85 -13.23 2.79 9.45
C LEU A 85 -14.09 3.51 8.42
N HIS A 86 -13.52 4.50 7.79
CA HIS A 86 -14.17 5.29 6.76
C HIS A 86 -13.53 5.03 5.39
N PHE A 87 -14.35 4.70 4.39
CA PHE A 87 -13.92 4.48 3.01
C PHE A 87 -14.35 5.64 2.11
N SER A 88 -13.40 6.20 1.33
CA SER A 88 -13.67 7.27 0.38
C SER A 88 -12.88 7.13 -0.93
N VAL A 89 -13.44 7.71 -2.00
CA VAL A 89 -12.75 7.74 -3.31
C VAL A 89 -11.82 8.94 -3.33
N GLN A 90 -10.49 8.68 -3.37
CA GLN A 90 -9.48 9.74 -3.39
C GLN A 90 -8.31 9.37 -4.31
N ASP A 91 -7.64 10.39 -4.82
CA ASP A 91 -6.41 10.24 -5.58
C ASP A 91 -5.20 10.35 -4.64
N MET A 92 -4.37 9.32 -4.57
CA MET A 92 -3.18 9.29 -3.71
C MET A 92 -2.11 10.33 -4.09
N PHE A 93 -2.22 10.95 -5.26
CA PHE A 93 -1.36 12.06 -5.69
C PHE A 93 -1.84 13.43 -5.22
N ARG A 94 -3.09 13.51 -4.73
CA ARG A 94 -3.71 14.75 -4.24
C ARG A 94 -4.76 14.41 -3.18
N LEU A 95 -4.30 14.19 -1.97
CA LEU A 95 -5.14 13.82 -0.83
C LEU A 95 -5.82 15.06 -0.22
N PRO A 96 -7.13 15.01 0.11
CA PRO A 96 -7.86 16.16 0.64
C PRO A 96 -7.62 16.39 2.14
N TYR A 97 -6.47 15.95 2.65
CA TYR A 97 -6.13 16.07 4.07
C TYR A 97 -5.08 17.16 4.29
N ALA A 98 -5.12 17.80 5.45
CA ALA A 98 -4.11 18.77 5.85
C ALA A 98 -2.72 18.12 6.01
N GLN A 99 -1.68 18.93 6.05
CA GLN A 99 -0.34 18.46 6.37
C GLN A 99 -0.32 17.83 7.78
N LYS A 100 0.47 16.78 7.96
CA LYS A 100 0.73 16.15 9.27
C LYS A 100 -0.55 15.68 9.99
N SER A 101 -1.54 15.18 9.24
CA SER A 101 -2.84 14.72 9.76
C SER A 101 -2.78 13.32 10.36
N PHE A 102 -1.90 12.45 9.85
CA PHE A 102 -1.89 11.03 10.21
C PHE A 102 -0.60 10.62 10.91
N GLU A 103 -0.72 9.70 11.87
CA GLU A 103 0.41 9.11 12.58
C GLU A 103 0.99 7.93 11.82
N VAL A 104 0.15 7.23 11.06
CA VAL A 104 0.56 6.12 10.20
C VAL A 104 -0.08 6.28 8.83
N VAL A 105 0.70 6.07 7.77
CA VAL A 105 0.18 5.91 6.41
C VAL A 105 0.56 4.53 5.89
N ILE A 106 -0.41 3.82 5.33
CA ILE A 106 -0.23 2.50 4.70
C ILE A 106 -0.39 2.66 3.19
N ALA A 107 0.60 2.17 2.42
CA ALA A 107 0.57 2.12 0.96
C ALA A 107 0.95 0.70 0.50
N SER A 108 -0.02 -0.23 0.59
CA SER A 108 0.21 -1.63 0.26
C SER A 108 -0.04 -1.91 -1.21
N ASN A 109 0.92 -2.56 -1.87
CA ASN A 109 0.83 -2.95 -3.29
C ASN A 109 0.43 -1.80 -4.23
N ALA A 110 0.75 -0.57 -3.86
CA ALA A 110 0.37 0.65 -4.58
C ALA A 110 1.52 1.21 -5.43
N LEU A 111 2.71 1.34 -4.86
CA LEU A 111 3.82 2.08 -5.47
C LEU A 111 4.32 1.46 -6.78
N HIS A 112 4.25 0.14 -6.94
CA HIS A 112 4.70 -0.54 -8.16
C HIS A 112 3.70 -0.47 -9.33
N ILE A 113 2.45 -0.06 -9.06
CA ILE A 113 1.39 0.02 -10.07
C ILE A 113 1.07 1.45 -10.52
N VAL A 114 1.64 2.45 -9.88
CA VAL A 114 1.43 3.86 -10.26
C VAL A 114 2.56 4.40 -11.13
N PRO A 115 2.28 5.39 -12.02
CA PRO A 115 3.28 5.88 -12.98
C PRO A 115 4.38 6.71 -12.33
N HIS A 116 4.09 7.37 -11.21
CA HIS A 116 4.95 8.34 -10.53
C HIS A 116 4.99 8.04 -9.02
N PRO A 117 5.59 6.90 -8.61
CA PRO A 117 5.60 6.50 -7.21
C PRO A 117 6.32 7.51 -6.30
N GLU A 118 7.28 8.26 -6.84
CA GLU A 118 7.96 9.36 -6.14
C GLU A 118 7.00 10.50 -5.75
N LYS A 119 6.04 10.83 -6.61
CA LYS A 119 5.01 11.85 -6.31
C LYS A 119 4.01 11.36 -5.26
N ALA A 120 3.66 10.08 -5.31
CA ALA A 120 2.84 9.47 -4.28
C ALA A 120 3.54 9.52 -2.92
N LEU A 121 4.84 9.20 -2.86
CA LEU A 121 5.63 9.30 -1.64
C LEU A 121 5.75 10.73 -1.11
N GLN A 122 5.83 11.75 -1.98
CA GLN A 122 5.81 13.16 -1.59
C GLN A 122 4.49 13.55 -0.95
N GLU A 123 3.36 13.13 -1.53
CA GLU A 123 2.04 13.43 -0.98
C GLU A 123 1.79 12.67 0.34
N ILE A 124 2.22 11.42 0.43
CA ILE A 124 2.21 10.66 1.69
C ILE A 124 3.05 11.37 2.75
N ARG A 125 4.24 11.86 2.40
CA ARG A 125 5.11 12.62 3.31
C ARG A 125 4.43 13.89 3.82
N ARG A 126 3.66 14.58 2.99
CA ARG A 126 2.92 15.79 3.35
C ARG A 126 1.87 15.52 4.43
N VAL A 127 1.07 14.47 4.27
CA VAL A 127 -0.04 14.16 5.19
C VAL A 127 0.40 13.40 6.44
N LEU A 128 1.57 12.76 6.43
CA LEU A 128 2.14 12.05 7.56
C LEU A 128 2.75 13.05 8.57
N LYS A 129 2.56 12.83 9.89
CA LYS A 129 3.23 13.58 10.95
C LYS A 129 4.75 13.43 10.86
N ASP A 130 5.52 14.32 11.51
CA ASP A 130 6.99 14.30 11.41
C ASP A 130 7.57 13.02 12.05
N ASP A 131 7.01 12.58 13.15
CA ASP A 131 7.32 11.33 13.86
C ASP A 131 6.49 10.12 13.37
N GLY A 132 5.73 10.31 12.30
CA GLY A 132 4.84 9.30 11.75
C GLY A 132 5.57 8.18 11.01
N VAL A 133 4.87 7.08 10.81
CA VAL A 133 5.37 5.87 10.16
C VAL A 133 4.66 5.61 8.83
N LEU A 134 5.43 5.42 7.78
CA LEU A 134 4.95 4.85 6.52
C LEU A 134 5.15 3.33 6.54
N ILE A 135 4.06 2.59 6.32
CA ILE A 135 4.09 1.14 6.07
C ILE A 135 3.84 0.91 4.58
N ALA A 136 4.82 0.37 3.88
CA ALA A 136 4.78 0.25 2.43
C ALA A 136 5.13 -1.17 1.96
N PRO A 137 4.28 -2.18 2.19
CA PRO A 137 4.50 -3.51 1.64
C PRO A 137 4.22 -3.53 0.14
N THR A 138 5.03 -4.28 -0.61
CA THR A 138 4.82 -4.46 -2.05
C THR A 138 5.32 -5.81 -2.55
N PHE A 139 4.66 -6.36 -3.55
CA PHE A 139 5.18 -7.52 -4.27
C PHE A 139 6.44 -7.14 -5.02
N THR A 140 7.47 -7.96 -4.87
CA THR A 140 8.78 -7.80 -5.50
C THR A 140 9.17 -9.07 -6.27
N HIS A 141 10.25 -8.98 -7.05
CA HIS A 141 10.73 -10.12 -7.82
C HIS A 141 11.88 -10.83 -7.08
N ALA A 142 11.97 -12.14 -7.25
CA ALA A 142 13.09 -12.94 -6.72
C ALA A 142 14.31 -12.90 -7.65
N GLY A 143 14.85 -11.71 -7.91
CA GLY A 143 16.03 -11.54 -8.78
C GLY A 143 15.85 -12.17 -10.18
N ASN A 144 16.93 -12.74 -10.76
CA ASN A 144 16.92 -13.36 -12.09
C ASN A 144 16.21 -14.73 -12.15
N SER A 145 15.71 -15.26 -11.05
CA SER A 145 15.00 -16.54 -10.99
C SER A 145 13.48 -16.31 -11.12
N VAL A 146 13.01 -16.04 -12.33
CA VAL A 146 11.58 -16.04 -12.62
C VAL A 146 11.14 -17.48 -12.83
N SER A 147 10.62 -18.14 -11.79
CA SER A 147 9.99 -19.45 -11.96
C SER A 147 8.81 -19.33 -12.93
N GLY A 148 8.61 -20.35 -13.79
CA GLY A 148 7.52 -20.33 -14.80
C GLY A 148 6.12 -20.07 -14.21
N LYS A 149 5.91 -20.39 -12.91
CA LYS A 149 4.68 -20.09 -12.16
C LYS A 149 4.46 -18.59 -11.95
N ALA A 150 5.53 -17.81 -11.71
CA ALA A 150 5.45 -16.37 -11.59
C ALA A 150 5.03 -15.72 -12.93
N LYS A 151 5.59 -16.20 -14.02
CA LYS A 151 5.26 -15.73 -15.37
C LYS A 151 3.80 -16.02 -15.75
N ALA A 152 3.29 -17.21 -15.41
CA ALA A 152 1.90 -17.60 -15.62
C ALA A 152 0.92 -16.75 -14.79
N PHE A 153 1.29 -16.37 -13.57
CA PHE A 153 0.50 -15.51 -12.70
C PHE A 153 0.36 -14.09 -13.28
N PHE A 154 1.46 -13.46 -13.72
CA PHE A 154 1.40 -12.14 -14.37
C PHE A 154 0.68 -12.18 -15.72
N MET A 155 0.80 -13.26 -16.46
CA MET A 155 0.07 -13.43 -17.72
C MET A 155 -1.43 -13.68 -17.50
N SER A 156 -1.85 -14.31 -16.42
CA SER A 156 -3.27 -14.50 -16.08
C SER A 156 -3.95 -13.20 -15.63
N MET A 157 -3.16 -12.20 -15.24
CA MET A 157 -3.59 -10.81 -15.02
C MET A 157 -3.37 -9.97 -16.29
N ALA A 158 -3.68 -10.52 -17.46
CA ALA A 158 -3.57 -9.78 -18.71
C ALA A 158 -4.20 -8.39 -18.59
N GLY A 159 -3.36 -7.35 -18.62
CA GLY A 159 -3.76 -5.97 -18.43
C GLY A 159 -3.39 -5.35 -17.08
N PHE A 160 -2.77 -6.09 -16.13
CA PHE A 160 -2.31 -5.51 -14.87
C PHE A 160 -1.22 -4.46 -15.12
N PRO A 161 -1.44 -3.20 -14.75
CA PRO A 161 -0.52 -2.11 -15.06
C PRO A 161 0.67 -2.08 -14.11
N LEU A 162 1.68 -2.93 -14.33
CA LEU A 162 2.95 -2.83 -13.64
C LEU A 162 3.80 -1.70 -14.24
N HIS A 163 4.16 -0.71 -13.42
CA HIS A 163 5.07 0.36 -13.81
C HIS A 163 6.50 0.10 -13.35
N SER A 164 6.65 -0.46 -12.17
CA SER A 164 7.96 -0.75 -11.60
C SER A 164 8.08 -2.23 -11.25
N ARG A 165 9.22 -2.82 -11.61
CA ARG A 165 9.56 -4.19 -11.29
C ARG A 165 10.82 -4.14 -10.44
N TRP A 166 10.64 -4.16 -9.13
CA TRP A 166 11.74 -4.13 -8.19
C TRP A 166 12.04 -5.50 -7.60
N THR A 167 13.30 -5.80 -7.38
CA THR A 167 13.72 -6.74 -6.34
C THR A 167 13.48 -6.11 -4.98
N SER A 168 13.56 -6.90 -3.91
CA SER A 168 13.44 -6.40 -2.54
C SER A 168 14.46 -5.29 -2.25
N GLU A 169 15.72 -5.49 -2.66
CA GLU A 169 16.78 -4.49 -2.47
C GLU A 169 16.55 -3.20 -3.25
N GLU A 170 16.16 -3.31 -4.52
CA GLU A 170 15.86 -2.14 -5.35
C GLU A 170 14.69 -1.34 -4.79
N TYR A 171 13.66 -2.02 -4.28
CA TYR A 171 12.53 -1.36 -3.65
C TYR A 171 12.93 -0.61 -2.37
N LEU A 172 13.68 -1.23 -1.49
CA LEU A 172 14.16 -0.57 -0.27
C LEU A 172 15.14 0.59 -0.59
N ARG A 173 15.94 0.45 -1.64
CA ARG A 173 16.79 1.54 -2.15
C ARG A 173 15.95 2.69 -2.70
N PHE A 174 14.90 2.39 -3.48
CA PHE A 174 13.96 3.39 -3.99
C PHE A 174 13.32 4.20 -2.85
N LEU A 175 12.87 3.56 -1.77
CA LEU A 175 12.32 4.26 -0.61
C LEU A 175 13.36 5.22 0.00
N ARG A 176 14.61 4.76 0.21
CA ARG A 176 15.69 5.59 0.78
C ARG A 176 16.02 6.78 -0.12
N GLN A 177 16.10 6.58 -1.43
CA GLN A 177 16.37 7.65 -2.40
C GLN A 177 15.26 8.70 -2.47
N ASN A 178 14.05 8.37 -2.01
CA ASN A 178 12.91 9.29 -1.96
C ASN A 178 12.65 9.85 -0.54
N GLY A 179 13.70 9.90 0.30
CA GLY A 179 13.65 10.57 1.60
C GLY A 179 13.00 9.74 2.72
N TRP A 180 13.07 8.40 2.65
CA TRP A 180 12.55 7.52 3.68
C TRP A 180 13.65 6.69 4.34
N ALA A 181 13.72 6.74 5.66
CA ALA A 181 14.58 5.88 6.45
C ALA A 181 13.86 4.57 6.74
N VAL A 182 14.33 3.46 6.17
CA VAL A 182 13.77 2.13 6.40
C VAL A 182 14.21 1.64 7.77
N GLN A 183 13.28 1.61 8.73
CA GLN A 183 13.51 1.20 10.11
C GLN A 183 13.42 -0.32 10.27
N LYS A 184 12.48 -0.94 9.55
CA LYS A 184 12.26 -2.38 9.58
C LYS A 184 11.85 -2.87 8.19
N SER A 185 12.34 -4.03 7.81
CA SER A 185 11.91 -4.70 6.58
C SER A 185 11.90 -6.21 6.76
N ALA A 186 11.04 -6.88 6.00
CA ALA A 186 10.95 -8.33 5.94
C ALA A 186 10.50 -8.78 4.55
N VAL A 187 10.94 -9.94 4.10
CA VAL A 187 10.42 -10.57 2.88
C VAL A 187 9.51 -11.73 3.29
N LEU A 188 8.24 -11.59 3.07
CA LEU A 188 7.23 -12.58 3.36
C LEU A 188 7.06 -13.51 2.15
N LYS A 189 6.94 -14.83 2.44
CA LYS A 189 6.75 -15.85 1.41
C LYS A 189 5.30 -15.81 0.92
N ALA A 190 5.10 -15.42 -0.32
CA ALA A 190 3.82 -15.37 -1.01
C ALA A 190 3.98 -15.94 -2.44
N SER A 191 2.95 -15.85 -3.28
CA SER A 191 3.05 -16.19 -4.73
C SER A 191 4.17 -15.43 -5.42
N PHE A 192 4.39 -14.18 -5.01
CA PHE A 192 5.57 -13.37 -5.23
C PHE A 192 6.13 -12.95 -3.88
N PRO A 193 7.46 -12.78 -3.72
CA PRO A 193 8.00 -12.21 -2.49
C PRO A 193 7.27 -10.90 -2.16
N LEU A 194 6.69 -10.83 -0.96
CA LEU A 194 6.07 -9.61 -0.45
C LEU A 194 7.09 -8.91 0.45
N THR A 195 7.67 -7.82 -0.04
CA THR A 195 8.62 -7.01 0.73
C THR A 195 7.84 -6.03 1.60
N TYR A 196 7.88 -6.25 2.90
CA TYR A 196 7.34 -5.37 3.92
C TYR A 196 8.39 -4.31 4.28
N ALA A 197 7.97 -3.05 4.44
CA ALA A 197 8.84 -1.97 4.90
C ALA A 197 8.08 -1.04 5.85
N GLU A 198 8.70 -0.74 7.00
CA GLU A 198 8.33 0.34 7.91
C GLU A 198 9.38 1.45 7.77
N CYS A 199 8.93 2.67 7.51
CA CYS A 199 9.80 3.80 7.24
C CYS A 199 9.38 5.02 8.05
N THR A 200 10.35 5.82 8.46
CA THR A 200 10.17 7.18 8.96
C THR A 200 10.66 8.17 7.93
N LYS A 201 10.29 9.43 8.08
CA LYS A 201 10.89 10.49 7.26
C LYS A 201 12.40 10.52 7.55
N SER A 202 13.23 10.40 6.51
CA SER A 202 14.65 10.72 6.71
C SER A 202 14.78 12.24 6.87
N GLU A 203 15.66 12.67 7.76
CA GLU A 203 16.20 14.00 7.69
C GLU A 203 16.97 14.09 6.37
N GLY A 204 16.37 14.67 5.35
CA GLY A 204 17.07 14.95 4.10
C GLY A 204 18.18 15.95 4.38
N PRO A 205 19.25 16.02 3.55
CA PRO A 205 20.07 17.22 3.56
C PRO A 205 19.10 18.38 3.35
N ASP A 206 19.16 19.35 4.26
CA ASP A 206 18.43 20.62 4.11
C ASP A 206 18.68 21.08 2.67
N VAL A 207 17.61 21.13 1.88
CA VAL A 207 17.67 21.84 0.62
C VAL A 207 17.82 23.30 1.01
N VAL A 208 19.05 23.71 1.13
CA VAL A 208 19.42 25.13 1.21
C VAL A 208 18.92 25.72 -0.11
N LEU A 209 17.81 26.44 -0.05
CA LEU A 209 17.27 27.27 -1.12
C LEU A 209 18.23 28.38 -1.47
#